data_d7570f69ce9e8a06faa2d1f585e80908
#
_entry.id   d7570f69ce9e8a06faa2d1f585e80908
#
_cell.length_a   1.000
_cell.length_b   1.000
_cell.length_c   1.000
_cell.angle_alpha   90.00
_cell.angle_beta   90.00
_cell.angle_gamma   90.00
#
_symmetry.space_group_name_H-M   'P 1'
#
loop_
_entity.id
_entity.type
_entity.pdbx_description
1 polymer ?
#
loop_
_entity_poly.entity_id
_entity_poly.type
_entity_poly.pdbx_seq_one_letter_code
_entity_poly.pdbx_strand_id
1 'polypeptide(L)'
;MEHFNIAVIAGDGIGPEVIEEGKKVFSGISRIDGNFSVSFTDFPWGCEYYLKTGEMMPADGMDLLRGFDAVYLGAVGYPGVPDHISLGGLLLRIRRGFDEYINLRPIRLLKGAPCPLADVRPEDVNMIVVRENSEGEYANVG
;
A
#
# COMPACT_ATOMS: atom_id res chain seq x y z
N MET A 1 -21.00 14.27 7.84
CA MET A 1 -20.42 12.97 7.43
C MET A 1 -19.29 13.33 6.47
N GLU A 2 -18.05 13.00 6.83
CA GLU A 2 -16.90 13.18 5.95
C GLU A 2 -16.89 12.12 4.86
N HIS A 3 -16.43 12.45 3.68
CA HIS A 3 -16.34 11.52 2.56
C HIS A 3 -14.90 11.45 2.07
N PHE A 4 -14.36 10.23 1.99
CA PHE A 4 -12.99 9.99 1.53
C PHE A 4 -13.00 9.22 0.21
N ASN A 5 -12.30 9.78 -0.78
CA ASN A 5 -12.05 9.14 -2.07
C ASN A 5 -10.68 8.44 -2.02
N ILE A 6 -10.67 7.14 -2.17
CA ILE A 6 -9.45 6.33 -2.05
C ILE A 6 -9.09 5.77 -3.41
N ALA A 7 -7.88 6.09 -3.89
CA ALA A 7 -7.28 5.44 -5.04
C ALA A 7 -6.81 4.04 -4.63
N VAL A 8 -7.20 3.02 -5.36
CA VAL A 8 -6.85 1.64 -5.09
C VAL A 8 -5.93 1.11 -6.17
N ILE A 9 -4.78 0.62 -5.79
CA ILE A 9 -3.84 -0.07 -6.64
C ILE A 9 -3.63 -1.46 -6.05
N ALA A 10 -4.38 -2.44 -6.53
CA ALA A 10 -4.30 -3.81 -6.00
C ALA A 10 -2.92 -4.44 -6.26
N GLY A 11 -2.29 -4.10 -7.39
CA GLY A 11 -0.98 -4.61 -7.76
C GLY A 11 -1.05 -6.06 -8.22
N ASP A 12 -0.08 -6.86 -7.74
CA ASP A 12 0.22 -8.18 -8.27
C ASP A 12 0.00 -9.31 -7.25
N GLY A 13 -0.02 -10.55 -7.72
CA GLY A 13 -0.02 -11.75 -6.89
C GLY A 13 -1.18 -11.79 -5.90
N ILE A 14 -0.88 -11.76 -4.60
CA ILE A 14 -1.88 -11.77 -3.53
C ILE A 14 -2.59 -10.41 -3.35
N GLY A 15 -2.07 -9.35 -3.98
CA GLY A 15 -2.58 -7.99 -3.80
C GLY A 15 -4.09 -7.86 -4.03
N PRO A 16 -4.66 -8.35 -5.14
CA PRO A 16 -6.09 -8.26 -5.38
C PRO A 16 -6.96 -8.88 -4.27
N GLU A 17 -6.59 -10.07 -3.77
CA GLU A 17 -7.33 -10.72 -2.67
C GLU A 17 -7.28 -9.89 -1.40
N VAL A 18 -6.10 -9.43 -1.00
CA VAL A 18 -5.92 -8.65 0.23
C VAL A 18 -6.66 -7.31 0.15
N ILE A 19 -6.61 -6.64 -1.00
CA ILE A 19 -7.31 -5.37 -1.22
C ILE A 19 -8.81 -5.54 -1.11
N GLU A 20 -9.39 -6.58 -1.71
CA GLU A 20 -10.83 -6.82 -1.62
C GLU A 20 -11.30 -7.06 -0.17
N GLU A 21 -10.54 -7.82 0.62
CA GLU A 21 -10.83 -7.99 2.05
C GLU A 21 -10.69 -6.67 2.82
N GLY A 22 -9.67 -5.87 2.51
CA GLY A 22 -9.50 -4.55 3.11
C GLY A 22 -10.64 -3.58 2.79
N LYS A 23 -11.14 -3.55 1.55
CA LYS A 23 -12.32 -2.75 1.17
C LYS A 23 -13.57 -3.13 2.00
N LYS A 24 -13.77 -4.43 2.27
CA LYS A 24 -14.85 -4.90 3.15
C LYS A 24 -14.71 -4.36 4.56
N VAL A 25 -13.48 -4.33 5.10
CA VAL A 25 -13.19 -3.77 6.43
C VAL A 25 -13.51 -2.27 6.45
N PHE A 26 -13.02 -1.48 5.50
CA PHE A 26 -13.32 -0.05 5.41
C PHE A 26 -14.83 0.22 5.32
N SER A 27 -15.54 -0.52 4.47
CA SER A 27 -16.99 -0.40 4.33
C SER A 27 -17.73 -0.80 5.61
N GLY A 28 -17.24 -1.81 6.32
CA GLY A 28 -17.78 -2.25 7.61
C GLY A 28 -17.61 -1.20 8.70
N ILE A 29 -16.40 -0.65 8.84
CA ILE A 29 -16.09 0.38 9.82
C ILE A 29 -16.90 1.66 9.54
N SER A 30 -16.94 2.12 8.30
CA SER A 30 -17.74 3.28 7.89
C SER A 30 -19.22 3.15 8.30
N ARG A 31 -19.81 1.96 8.11
CA ARG A 31 -21.20 1.68 8.50
C ARG A 31 -21.41 1.68 10.01
N ILE A 32 -20.44 1.15 10.77
CA ILE A 32 -20.53 1.08 12.24
C ILE A 32 -20.33 2.46 12.87
N ASP A 33 -19.34 3.20 12.40
CA ASP A 33 -19.00 4.53 12.90
C ASP A 33 -20.06 5.58 12.52
N GLY A 34 -20.53 5.56 11.28
CA GLY A 34 -21.56 6.45 10.75
C GLY A 34 -21.14 7.91 10.55
N ASN A 35 -19.91 8.30 10.89
CA ASN A 35 -19.40 9.68 10.75
C ASN A 35 -18.65 9.93 9.46
N PHE A 36 -18.18 8.87 8.78
CA PHE A 36 -17.50 8.97 7.50
C PHE A 36 -18.03 7.95 6.47
N SER A 37 -17.73 8.20 5.22
CA SER A 37 -17.96 7.28 4.11
C SER A 37 -16.73 7.19 3.24
N VAL A 38 -16.58 6.07 2.52
CA VAL A 38 -15.45 5.85 1.61
C VAL A 38 -15.97 5.49 0.22
N SER A 39 -15.30 5.97 -0.80
CA SER A 39 -15.41 5.49 -2.18
C SER A 39 -14.07 5.01 -2.67
N PHE A 40 -14.07 4.01 -3.55
CA PHE A 40 -12.86 3.42 -4.11
C PHE A 40 -12.85 3.58 -5.63
N THR A 41 -11.70 3.99 -6.14
CA THR A 41 -11.41 4.01 -7.57
C THR A 41 -10.23 3.11 -7.84
N ASP A 42 -10.45 2.04 -8.60
CA ASP A 42 -9.43 1.04 -8.89
C ASP A 42 -8.57 1.46 -10.09
N PHE A 43 -7.24 1.34 -9.94
CA PHE A 43 -6.25 1.54 -10.97
C PHE A 43 -5.55 0.20 -11.25
N PRO A 44 -5.53 -0.27 -12.51
CA PRO A 44 -4.96 -1.57 -12.87
C PRO A 44 -3.43 -1.54 -13.01
N TRP A 45 -2.76 -0.77 -12.15
CA TRP A 45 -1.31 -0.56 -12.22
C TRP A 45 -0.56 -1.64 -11.46
N GLY A 46 0.55 -2.07 -12.03
CA GLY A 46 1.37 -3.15 -11.51
C GLY A 46 2.15 -3.86 -12.63
N CYS A 47 2.68 -5.02 -12.33
CA CYS A 47 3.48 -5.79 -13.28
C CYS A 47 2.66 -6.32 -14.46
N GLU A 48 1.39 -6.71 -14.25
CA GLU A 48 0.54 -7.10 -15.38
C GLU A 48 0.25 -5.94 -16.33
N TYR A 49 0.10 -4.73 -15.80
CA TYR A 49 -0.02 -3.53 -16.60
C TYR A 49 1.28 -3.25 -17.37
N TYR A 50 2.43 -3.39 -16.70
CA TYR A 50 3.75 -3.26 -17.32
C TYR A 50 3.94 -4.23 -18.49
N LEU A 51 3.59 -5.49 -18.33
CA LEU A 51 3.73 -6.49 -19.39
C LEU A 51 2.88 -6.18 -20.64
N LYS A 52 1.82 -5.41 -20.49
CA LYS A 52 0.93 -5.00 -21.58
C LYS A 52 1.33 -3.67 -22.23
N THR A 53 1.86 -2.74 -21.45
CA THR A 53 2.06 -1.34 -21.88
C THR A 53 3.52 -0.89 -21.87
N GLY A 54 4.41 -1.61 -21.18
CA GLY A 54 5.80 -1.22 -20.97
C GLY A 54 6.02 -0.28 -19.77
N GLU A 55 4.98 0.11 -19.04
CA GLU A 55 5.02 1.01 -17.90
C GLU A 55 4.28 0.42 -16.70
N MET A 56 4.78 0.64 -15.48
CA MET A 56 4.14 0.18 -14.25
C MET A 56 2.88 0.99 -13.90
N MET A 57 2.85 2.24 -14.30
CA MET A 57 1.75 3.20 -14.23
C MET A 57 1.93 4.24 -15.34
N PRO A 58 0.86 4.89 -15.84
CA PRO A 58 0.98 5.88 -16.91
C PRO A 58 1.76 7.12 -16.49
N ALA A 59 2.22 7.89 -17.46
CA ALA A 59 3.03 9.08 -17.22
C ALA A 59 2.34 10.11 -16.30
N ASP A 60 1.03 10.31 -16.48
CA ASP A 60 0.16 11.19 -15.70
C ASP A 60 -0.38 10.56 -14.40
N GLY A 61 0.03 9.31 -14.09
CA GLY A 61 -0.48 8.57 -12.94
C GLY A 61 -0.34 9.31 -11.59
N MET A 62 0.75 10.05 -11.40
CA MET A 62 0.92 10.88 -10.20
C MET A 62 -0.11 12.01 -10.10
N ASP A 63 -0.44 12.65 -11.23
CA ASP A 63 -1.43 13.73 -11.24
C ASP A 63 -2.84 13.18 -11.00
N LEU A 64 -3.14 12.00 -11.52
CA LEU A 64 -4.39 11.30 -11.22
C LEU A 64 -4.51 10.99 -9.72
N LEU A 65 -3.45 10.48 -9.08
CA LEU A 65 -3.46 10.16 -7.65
C LEU A 65 -3.62 11.39 -6.75
N ARG A 66 -3.17 12.58 -7.17
CA ARG A 66 -3.33 13.83 -6.39
C ARG A 66 -4.79 14.22 -6.12
N GLY A 67 -5.72 13.69 -6.91
CA GLY A 67 -7.15 13.95 -6.73
C GLY A 67 -7.82 13.11 -5.64
N PHE A 68 -7.07 12.24 -4.94
CA PHE A 68 -7.59 11.35 -3.91
C PHE A 68 -7.06 11.71 -2.52
N ASP A 69 -7.86 11.37 -1.49
CA ASP A 69 -7.49 11.61 -0.10
C ASP A 69 -6.42 10.62 0.39
N ALA A 70 -6.38 9.42 -0.18
CA ALA A 70 -5.38 8.39 0.13
C ALA A 70 -5.18 7.43 -1.04
N VAL A 71 -4.03 6.75 -1.04
CA VAL A 71 -3.72 5.64 -1.93
C VAL A 71 -3.67 4.34 -1.13
N TYR A 72 -4.53 3.39 -1.48
CA TYR A 72 -4.55 2.05 -0.90
C TYR A 72 -3.85 1.07 -1.84
N LEU A 73 -2.59 0.78 -1.52
CA LEU A 73 -1.71 -0.05 -2.33
C LEU A 73 -1.65 -1.48 -1.75
N GLY A 74 -1.83 -2.46 -2.62
CA GLY A 74 -1.68 -3.87 -2.30
C GLY A 74 -0.23 -4.36 -2.39
N ALA A 75 0.01 -5.44 -3.11
CA ALA A 75 1.33 -6.04 -3.29
C ALA A 75 1.88 -5.72 -4.68
N VAL A 76 3.19 -5.49 -4.77
CA VAL A 76 3.88 -5.23 -6.05
C VAL A 76 5.02 -6.21 -6.20
N GLY A 77 5.06 -6.89 -7.33
CA GLY A 77 6.09 -7.84 -7.70
C GLY A 77 5.53 -9.03 -8.47
N TYR A 78 6.22 -9.42 -9.53
CA TYR A 78 5.78 -10.51 -10.40
C TYR A 78 6.99 -11.29 -10.93
N PRO A 79 6.95 -12.63 -10.97
CA PRO A 79 8.02 -13.42 -11.57
C PRO A 79 8.29 -12.98 -13.01
N GLY A 80 9.55 -12.65 -13.32
CA GLY A 80 9.94 -12.19 -14.65
C GLY A 80 9.93 -10.66 -14.85
N VAL A 81 9.44 -9.88 -13.89
CA VAL A 81 9.61 -8.41 -13.86
C VAL A 81 10.66 -8.05 -12.82
N PRO A 82 11.80 -7.48 -13.22
CA PRO A 82 12.87 -7.13 -12.27
C PRO A 82 12.42 -6.12 -11.22
N ASP A 83 12.97 -6.22 -10.00
CA ASP A 83 12.61 -5.37 -8.87
C ASP A 83 12.82 -3.87 -9.12
N HIS A 84 13.87 -3.50 -9.86
CA HIS A 84 14.11 -2.10 -10.20
C HIS A 84 13.02 -1.51 -11.11
N ILE A 85 12.31 -2.34 -11.88
CA ILE A 85 11.16 -1.94 -12.69
C ILE A 85 9.91 -1.89 -11.82
N SER A 86 9.61 -2.98 -11.11
CA SER A 86 8.36 -3.09 -10.34
C SER A 86 8.32 -2.10 -9.18
N LEU A 87 9.37 -2.01 -8.38
CA LEU A 87 9.46 -1.08 -7.25
C LEU A 87 9.71 0.36 -7.73
N GLY A 88 10.66 0.55 -8.64
CA GLY A 88 11.03 1.88 -9.15
C GLY A 88 9.92 2.55 -9.95
N GLY A 89 9.21 1.79 -10.77
CA GLY A 89 8.16 2.32 -11.66
C GLY A 89 6.82 2.59 -10.99
N LEU A 90 6.55 2.01 -9.80
CA LEU A 90 5.29 2.20 -9.09
C LEU A 90 5.51 2.68 -7.65
N LEU A 91 5.95 1.78 -6.76
CA LEU A 91 5.99 2.05 -5.32
C LEU A 91 6.89 3.24 -4.96
N LEU A 92 8.14 3.24 -5.43
CA LEU A 92 9.10 4.30 -5.14
C LEU A 92 8.74 5.60 -5.86
N ARG A 93 8.14 5.51 -7.04
CA ARG A 93 7.63 6.68 -7.77
C ARG A 93 6.53 7.39 -6.99
N ILE A 94 5.57 6.65 -6.41
CA ILE A 94 4.51 7.19 -5.56
C ILE A 94 5.11 7.83 -4.30
N ARG A 95 5.94 7.10 -3.56
CA ARG A 95 6.55 7.58 -2.32
C ARG A 95 7.35 8.87 -2.50
N ARG A 96 8.19 8.92 -3.51
CA ARG A 96 8.98 10.13 -3.83
C ARG A 96 8.11 11.27 -4.34
N GLY A 97 7.14 10.96 -5.18
CA GLY A 97 6.26 11.97 -5.77
C GLY A 97 5.32 12.65 -4.77
N PHE A 98 5.01 11.98 -3.65
CA PHE A 98 4.24 12.53 -2.53
C PHE A 98 5.09 12.92 -1.32
N ASP A 99 6.43 12.75 -1.42
CA ASP A 99 7.36 13.01 -0.30
C ASP A 99 7.00 12.22 0.98
N GLU A 100 6.66 10.94 0.81
CA GLU A 100 6.27 10.03 1.89
C GLU A 100 7.51 9.54 2.65
N TYR A 101 8.19 10.43 3.37
CA TYR A 101 9.44 10.14 4.10
C TYR A 101 9.23 9.26 5.34
N ILE A 102 8.03 9.18 5.88
CA ILE A 102 7.70 8.33 7.04
C ILE A 102 6.94 7.09 6.59
N ASN A 103 7.45 5.92 6.96
CA ASN A 103 6.75 4.65 6.86
C ASN A 103 6.45 4.16 8.27
N LEU A 104 5.20 4.29 8.69
CA LEU A 104 4.73 3.91 10.01
C LEU A 104 4.27 2.45 10.01
N ARG A 105 4.91 1.60 10.83
CA ARG A 105 4.65 0.15 10.90
C ARG A 105 4.21 -0.27 12.29
N PRO A 106 2.91 -0.28 12.59
CA PRO A 106 2.41 -0.85 13.84
C PRO A 106 2.53 -2.38 13.80
N ILE A 107 3.09 -2.96 14.85
CA ILE A 107 3.28 -4.40 15.01
C ILE A 107 2.57 -4.83 16.28
N ARG A 108 1.62 -5.74 16.16
CA ARG A 108 0.89 -6.34 17.27
C ARG A 108 0.74 -7.84 17.04
N LEU A 109 1.01 -8.62 18.08
CA LEU A 109 0.68 -10.04 18.06
C LEU A 109 -0.81 -10.20 18.33
N LEU A 110 -1.54 -10.70 17.36
CA LEU A 110 -2.96 -10.97 17.51
C LEU A 110 -3.19 -12.29 18.26
N LYS A 111 -4.23 -12.33 19.09
CA LYS A 111 -4.58 -13.54 19.83
C LYS A 111 -4.90 -14.69 18.86
N GLY A 112 -4.20 -15.80 19.01
CA GLY A 112 -4.33 -16.98 18.15
C GLY A 112 -3.46 -16.96 16.89
N ALA A 113 -2.74 -15.86 16.61
CA ALA A 113 -1.77 -15.83 15.52
C ALA A 113 -0.47 -16.57 15.92
N PRO A 114 0.15 -17.34 15.02
CA PRO A 114 1.45 -17.94 15.30
C PRO A 114 2.53 -16.87 15.44
N CYS A 115 3.42 -17.05 16.42
CA CYS A 115 4.57 -16.18 16.64
C CYS A 115 5.87 -16.99 16.48
N PRO A 116 6.86 -16.48 15.74
CA PRO A 116 8.16 -17.15 15.62
C PRO A 116 9.04 -17.03 16.88
N LEU A 117 8.68 -16.13 17.81
CA LEU A 117 9.38 -15.96 19.08
C LEU A 117 8.83 -16.96 20.10
N ALA A 118 9.74 -17.58 20.90
CA ALA A 118 9.36 -18.47 21.97
C ALA A 118 8.84 -17.69 23.18
N ASP A 119 7.89 -18.29 23.91
CA ASP A 119 7.36 -17.79 25.19
C ASP A 119 6.81 -16.35 25.16
N VAL A 120 6.28 -15.91 24.00
CA VAL A 120 5.75 -14.56 23.81
C VAL A 120 4.21 -14.60 23.79
N ARG A 121 3.59 -13.71 24.56
CA ARG A 121 2.14 -13.54 24.62
C ARG A 121 1.69 -12.34 23.78
N PRO A 122 0.42 -12.28 23.36
CA PRO A 122 -0.11 -11.15 22.60
C PRO A 122 0.18 -9.77 23.20
N GLU A 123 0.12 -9.64 24.53
CA GLU A 123 0.40 -8.41 25.26
C GLU A 123 1.87 -7.97 25.26
N ASP A 124 2.78 -8.89 24.99
CA ASP A 124 4.22 -8.61 24.96
C ASP A 124 4.69 -7.96 23.65
N VAL A 125 3.86 -7.99 22.60
CA VAL A 125 4.18 -7.43 21.29
C VAL A 125 3.18 -6.34 20.91
N ASN A 126 3.54 -5.11 21.22
CA ASN A 126 2.81 -3.90 20.83
C ASN A 126 3.82 -2.77 20.61
N MET A 127 4.29 -2.61 19.39
CA MET A 127 5.30 -1.62 19.05
C MET A 127 4.97 -0.92 17.73
N ILE A 128 5.57 0.24 17.51
CA ILE A 128 5.52 0.96 16.25
C ILE A 128 6.95 1.16 15.77
N VAL A 129 7.25 0.70 14.56
CA VAL A 129 8.51 1.01 13.89
C VAL A 129 8.25 2.22 12.98
N VAL A 130 8.97 3.30 13.22
CA VAL A 130 8.99 4.47 12.33
C VAL A 130 10.22 4.34 11.45
N ARG A 131 9.99 4.07 10.16
CA ARG A 131 11.05 3.89 9.17
C ARG A 131 11.16 5.13 8.30
N GLU A 132 12.37 5.60 8.09
CA GLU A 132 12.68 6.57 7.05
C GLU A 132 12.53 5.91 5.66
N ASN A 133 12.06 6.63 4.65
CA ASN A 133 11.58 6.03 3.43
C ASN A 133 12.01 6.76 2.13
N SER A 134 12.78 7.84 2.24
CA SER A 134 13.20 8.70 1.11
C SER A 134 14.72 8.89 1.01
N GLU A 135 15.43 8.72 2.11
CA GLU A 135 16.89 8.91 2.21
C GLU A 135 17.65 7.57 2.28
N GLY A 136 18.95 7.63 2.47
CA GLY A 136 19.81 6.46 2.59
C GLY A 136 19.79 5.60 1.33
N GLU A 137 19.54 4.31 1.45
CA GLU A 137 19.47 3.38 0.32
C GLU A 137 18.31 3.63 -0.65
N TYR A 138 17.33 4.44 -0.24
CA TYR A 138 16.22 4.86 -1.11
C TYR A 138 16.49 6.19 -1.83
N ALA A 139 17.52 6.94 -1.43
CA ALA A 139 17.97 8.10 -2.16
C ALA A 139 18.61 7.66 -3.48
N ASN A 140 18.24 8.31 -4.57
CA ASN A 140 18.79 8.01 -5.89
C ASN A 140 20.15 8.74 -6.08
N VAL A 141 21.08 8.52 -5.14
CA VAL A 141 22.40 9.15 -5.12
C VAL A 141 23.44 8.06 -5.38
N GLY A 142 24.07 8.11 -6.56
CA GLY A 142 25.14 7.20 -6.97
C GLY A 142 25.13 6.93 -8.43
#